data_1d170a9cfaa9cc259c025d0fdd389e79
#
_entry.id   1d170a9cfaa9cc259c025d0fdd389e79
#
_cell.length_a   1.000
_cell.length_b   1.000
_cell.length_c   1.000
_cell.angle_alpha   90.00
_cell.angle_beta   90.00
_cell.angle_gamma   90.00
#
_symmetry.space_group_name_H-M   'P 1'
#
loop_
_entity.id
_entity.type
_entity.pdbx_description
1 polymer ?
#
loop_
_entity_poly.entity_id
_entity_poly.type
_entity_poly.pdbx_seq_one_letter_code
_entity_poly.pdbx_strand_id
1 'polypeptide(L)'
;MRYPIRIAFAVAALALFAADPASAHHMMGGKLPQTFTQGLLSGLGHPVIGLDHFAAIIGAGIIAALIGRGFAPVLAFTTAMIAGVMLHVARADIPAAELLVGLSTAAIGLLIVLRSGFGVLPVAILFALTGLVHGYALGESIVGAENTPLGAYLAGLLVIQSLIAAGAFAATRFVAARGVSFGSVAVRTAGAAIMLVGGAAAAMAAGLAG
;
A
#
# COMPACT_ATOMS: atom_id res chain seq x y z
N MET A 1 -8.87 -14.09 -29.24
CA MET A 1 -8.62 -14.40 -27.81
C MET A 1 -8.23 -13.18 -26.95
N ARG A 2 -8.82 -11.98 -27.13
CA ARG A 2 -8.51 -10.75 -26.34
C ARG A 2 -9.65 -10.31 -25.40
N TYR A 3 -10.83 -10.92 -25.50
CA TYR A 3 -12.01 -10.55 -24.70
C TYR A 3 -12.00 -11.05 -23.24
N PRO A 4 -11.53 -12.28 -22.91
CA PRO A 4 -11.60 -12.77 -21.53
C PRO A 4 -10.73 -11.95 -20.55
N ILE A 5 -9.62 -11.39 -21.01
CA ILE A 5 -8.75 -10.56 -20.18
C ILE A 5 -9.43 -9.21 -19.86
N ARG A 6 -10.14 -8.62 -20.83
CA ARG A 6 -10.87 -7.35 -20.62
C ARG A 6 -12.07 -7.54 -19.68
N ILE A 7 -12.77 -8.67 -19.78
CA ILE A 7 -13.87 -9.01 -18.88
C ILE A 7 -13.33 -9.27 -17.46
N ALA A 8 -12.23 -10.01 -17.32
CA ALA A 8 -11.60 -10.23 -16.02
C ALA A 8 -11.13 -8.92 -15.36
N PHE A 9 -10.59 -7.98 -16.12
CA PHE A 9 -10.24 -6.64 -15.63
C PHE A 9 -11.47 -5.82 -15.24
N ALA A 10 -12.54 -5.86 -16.02
CA ALA A 10 -13.78 -5.15 -15.69
C ALA A 10 -14.46 -5.74 -14.45
N VAL A 11 -14.49 -7.06 -14.31
CA VAL A 11 -15.03 -7.73 -13.12
C VAL A 11 -14.18 -7.47 -11.89
N ALA A 12 -12.84 -7.48 -12.01
CA ALA A 12 -11.95 -7.11 -10.91
C ALA A 12 -12.12 -5.64 -10.50
N ALA A 13 -12.26 -4.73 -11.47
CA ALA A 13 -12.55 -3.32 -11.20
C ALA A 13 -13.93 -3.16 -10.52
N LEU A 14 -14.97 -3.87 -10.99
CA LEU A 14 -16.30 -3.81 -10.37
C LEU A 14 -16.30 -4.39 -8.94
N ALA A 15 -15.55 -5.46 -8.70
CA ALA A 15 -15.41 -6.06 -7.38
C ALA A 15 -14.69 -5.11 -6.38
N LEU A 16 -13.76 -4.27 -6.88
CA LEU A 16 -13.08 -3.24 -6.09
C LEU A 16 -14.03 -2.12 -5.64
N PHE A 17 -15.06 -1.79 -6.44
CA PHE A 17 -16.08 -0.79 -6.08
C PHE A 17 -17.20 -1.34 -5.19
N ALA A 18 -17.32 -2.66 -5.04
CA ALA A 18 -18.34 -3.30 -4.21
C ALA A 18 -17.89 -3.58 -2.77
N ALA A 19 -16.62 -3.33 -2.44
CA ALA A 19 -16.12 -3.46 -1.08
C ALA A 19 -16.52 -2.24 -0.25
N ASP A 20 -17.27 -2.47 0.82
CA ASP A 20 -17.65 -1.42 1.77
C ASP A 20 -16.41 -0.96 2.56
N PRO A 21 -15.93 0.29 2.37
CA PRO A 21 -14.67 0.73 2.97
C PRO A 21 -14.70 0.76 4.50
N ALA A 22 -15.85 1.02 5.10
CA ALA A 22 -15.98 1.08 6.55
C ALA A 22 -15.77 -0.28 7.24
N SER A 23 -16.01 -1.39 6.56
CA SER A 23 -15.81 -2.75 7.10
C SER A 23 -14.41 -3.30 6.91
N ALA A 24 -13.60 -2.70 6.02
CA ALA A 24 -12.27 -3.19 5.67
C ALA A 24 -11.20 -2.84 6.74
N HIS A 25 -11.44 -1.81 7.55
CA HIS A 25 -10.42 -1.29 8.46
C HIS A 25 -10.26 -2.07 9.78
N HIS A 26 -11.12 -3.05 10.08
CA HIS A 26 -11.08 -3.77 11.35
C HIS A 26 -11.07 -5.29 11.21
N MET A 27 -9.88 -5.89 11.11
CA MET A 27 -9.70 -7.36 11.06
C MET A 27 -10.38 -8.13 12.20
N MET A 28 -10.58 -7.48 13.36
CA MET A 28 -11.19 -8.05 14.55
C MET A 28 -12.63 -7.58 14.79
N GLY A 29 -13.33 -7.12 13.75
CA GLY A 29 -14.69 -6.60 13.88
C GLY A 29 -14.77 -5.38 14.81
N GLY A 30 -13.78 -4.49 14.76
CA GLY A 30 -13.70 -3.28 15.58
C GLY A 30 -13.17 -3.48 17.00
N LYS A 31 -12.75 -4.70 17.37
CA LYS A 31 -12.18 -4.97 18.69
C LYS A 31 -10.67 -4.79 18.69
N LEU A 32 -10.14 -4.16 19.75
CA LEU A 32 -8.70 -4.03 19.96
C LEU A 32 -8.06 -5.40 20.19
N PRO A 33 -6.91 -5.69 19.56
CA PRO A 33 -6.10 -6.85 19.87
C PRO A 33 -5.66 -6.84 21.34
N GLN A 34 -5.88 -7.93 22.07
CA GLN A 34 -5.56 -8.07 23.50
C GLN A 34 -4.40 -9.03 23.76
N THR A 35 -4.05 -9.86 22.77
CA THR A 35 -2.97 -10.85 22.89
C THR A 35 -1.93 -10.65 21.83
N PHE A 36 -0.73 -11.21 22.02
CA PHE A 36 0.33 -11.25 21.02
C PHE A 36 -0.17 -11.79 19.68
N THR A 37 -0.87 -12.93 19.69
CA THR A 37 -1.37 -13.56 18.45
C THR A 37 -2.38 -12.67 17.73
N GLN A 38 -3.29 -12.03 18.45
CA GLN A 38 -4.26 -11.11 17.86
C GLN A 38 -3.55 -9.89 17.24
N GLY A 39 -2.58 -9.31 17.95
CA GLY A 39 -1.77 -8.21 17.42
C GLY A 39 -1.02 -8.63 16.15
N LEU A 40 -0.34 -9.77 16.18
CA LEU A 40 0.41 -10.29 15.03
C LEU A 40 -0.49 -10.52 13.81
N LEU A 41 -1.62 -11.22 13.99
CA LEU A 41 -2.56 -11.49 12.89
C LEU A 41 -3.18 -10.21 12.34
N SER A 42 -3.52 -9.26 13.21
CA SER A 42 -4.02 -7.94 12.79
C SER A 42 -2.98 -7.21 11.95
N GLY A 43 -1.71 -7.18 12.39
CA GLY A 43 -0.62 -6.56 11.64
C GLY A 43 -0.34 -7.24 10.30
N LEU A 44 -0.42 -8.57 10.23
CA LEU A 44 -0.27 -9.32 8.97
C LEU A 44 -1.42 -9.07 7.98
N GLY A 45 -2.64 -8.95 8.48
CA GLY A 45 -3.83 -8.86 7.63
C GLY A 45 -4.17 -7.44 7.20
N HIS A 46 -3.97 -6.43 8.04
CA HIS A 46 -4.45 -5.08 7.78
C HIS A 46 -4.00 -4.51 6.43
N PRO A 47 -2.70 -4.56 6.06
CA PRO A 47 -2.26 -4.03 4.77
C PRO A 47 -2.77 -4.83 3.56
N VAL A 48 -3.25 -6.04 3.78
CA VAL A 48 -3.78 -6.90 2.70
C VAL A 48 -5.26 -6.60 2.46
N ILE A 49 -6.00 -6.26 3.53
CA ILE A 49 -7.43 -5.95 3.46
C ILE A 49 -7.64 -4.53 2.93
N GLY A 50 -6.83 -3.55 3.33
CA GLY A 50 -6.84 -2.20 2.80
C GLY A 50 -6.24 -2.15 1.39
N LEU A 51 -7.10 -2.12 0.35
CA LEU A 51 -6.67 -2.19 -1.04
C LEU A 51 -5.74 -1.06 -1.46
N ASP A 52 -5.90 0.12 -0.91
CA ASP A 52 -5.05 1.29 -1.11
C ASP A 52 -3.66 1.09 -0.50
N HIS A 53 -3.58 0.57 0.73
CA HIS A 53 -2.32 0.20 1.36
C HIS A 53 -1.62 -0.92 0.59
N PHE A 54 -2.36 -1.97 0.23
CA PHE A 54 -1.84 -3.08 -0.57
C PHE A 54 -1.27 -2.61 -1.91
N ALA A 55 -2.01 -1.76 -2.62
CA ALA A 55 -1.61 -1.20 -3.90
C ALA A 55 -0.35 -0.31 -3.76
N ALA A 56 -0.26 0.51 -2.72
CA ALA A 56 0.91 1.34 -2.45
C ALA A 56 2.17 0.51 -2.17
N ILE A 57 2.06 -0.56 -1.39
CA ILE A 57 3.18 -1.46 -1.08
C ILE A 57 3.67 -2.19 -2.35
N ILE A 58 2.75 -2.68 -3.20
CA ILE A 58 3.09 -3.24 -4.50
C ILE A 58 3.79 -2.20 -5.36
N GLY A 59 3.25 -0.99 -5.42
CA GLY A 59 3.83 0.13 -6.17
C GLY A 59 5.25 0.47 -5.72
N ALA A 60 5.50 0.46 -4.41
CA ALA A 60 6.83 0.66 -3.84
C ALA A 60 7.82 -0.42 -4.32
N GLY A 61 7.41 -1.67 -4.33
CA GLY A 61 8.22 -2.77 -4.86
C GLY A 61 8.53 -2.64 -6.36
N ILE A 62 7.52 -2.26 -7.16
CA ILE A 62 7.68 -2.00 -8.59
C ILE A 62 8.68 -0.87 -8.85
N ILE A 63 8.53 0.27 -8.18
CA ILE A 63 9.43 1.42 -8.35
C ILE A 63 10.85 1.07 -7.94
N ALA A 64 11.04 0.36 -6.82
CA ALA A 64 12.36 -0.11 -6.39
C ALA A 64 13.04 -0.98 -7.46
N ALA A 65 12.27 -1.87 -8.13
CA ALA A 65 12.78 -2.69 -9.23
C ALA A 65 13.15 -1.86 -10.46
N LEU A 66 12.39 -0.81 -10.78
CA LEU A 66 12.62 0.08 -11.92
C LEU A 66 13.86 0.98 -11.72
N ILE A 67 14.11 1.44 -10.51
CA ILE A 67 15.29 2.27 -10.18
C ILE A 67 16.58 1.45 -10.28
N GLY A 68 16.51 0.13 -10.04
CA GLY A 68 17.68 -0.76 -10.12
C GLY A 68 18.75 -0.50 -9.04
N ARG A 69 18.45 0.23 -7.98
CA ARG A 69 19.36 0.59 -6.89
C ARG A 69 19.08 -0.15 -5.58
N GLY A 70 18.56 -1.39 -5.68
CA GLY A 70 18.30 -2.24 -4.53
C GLY A 70 17.00 -1.91 -3.79
N PHE A 71 16.92 -2.37 -2.54
CA PHE A 71 15.71 -2.37 -1.74
C PHE A 71 15.58 -1.15 -0.78
N ALA A 72 16.59 -0.25 -0.76
CA ALA A 72 16.63 0.89 0.15
C ALA A 72 15.37 1.80 0.13
N PRO A 73 14.76 2.13 -1.02
CA PRO A 73 13.53 2.91 -1.03
C PRO A 73 12.36 2.19 -0.36
N VAL A 74 12.27 0.85 -0.48
CA VAL A 74 11.23 0.07 0.20
C VAL A 74 11.45 0.10 1.71
N LEU A 75 12.70 0.01 2.18
CA LEU A 75 12.99 0.14 3.60
C LEU A 75 12.59 1.52 4.14
N ALA A 76 12.82 2.59 3.38
CA ALA A 76 12.34 3.93 3.75
C ALA A 76 10.81 3.97 3.89
N PHE A 77 10.07 3.34 2.97
CA PHE A 77 8.62 3.24 3.02
C PHE A 77 8.14 2.44 4.23
N THR A 78 8.65 1.21 4.43
CA THR A 78 8.19 0.33 5.51
C THR A 78 8.57 0.84 6.90
N THR A 79 9.75 1.43 7.08
CA THR A 79 10.15 2.04 8.36
C THR A 79 9.34 3.29 8.65
N ALA A 80 9.04 4.12 7.64
CA ALA A 80 8.18 5.28 7.80
C ALA A 80 6.74 4.87 8.16
N MET A 81 6.23 3.73 7.65
CA MET A 81 4.93 3.22 8.08
C MET A 81 4.90 2.86 9.58
N ILE A 82 5.96 2.23 10.09
CA ILE A 82 6.07 1.98 11.54
C ILE A 82 6.06 3.30 12.33
N ALA A 83 6.80 4.31 11.86
CA ALA A 83 6.80 5.63 12.48
C ALA A 83 5.40 6.28 12.43
N GLY A 84 4.68 6.14 11.33
CA GLY A 84 3.30 6.63 11.18
C GLY A 84 2.33 5.98 12.17
N VAL A 85 2.39 4.64 12.34
CA VAL A 85 1.61 3.95 13.38
C VAL A 85 1.91 4.53 14.76
N MET A 86 3.19 4.72 15.07
CA MET A 86 3.59 5.26 16.38
C MET A 86 3.13 6.70 16.59
N LEU A 87 3.08 7.53 15.54
CA LEU A 87 2.49 8.88 15.62
C LEU A 87 1.01 8.82 15.97
N HIS A 88 0.24 7.91 15.37
CA HIS A 88 -1.18 7.74 15.68
C HIS A 88 -1.38 7.23 17.12
N VAL A 89 -0.60 6.25 17.54
CA VAL A 89 -0.61 5.73 18.93
C VAL A 89 -0.27 6.84 19.92
N ALA A 90 0.65 7.74 19.56
CA ALA A 90 0.99 8.93 20.36
C ALA A 90 -0.07 10.05 20.29
N ARG A 91 -1.19 9.82 19.60
CA ARG A 91 -2.30 10.78 19.41
C ARG A 91 -1.90 12.09 18.72
N ALA A 92 -0.88 12.06 17.86
CA ALA A 92 -0.63 13.15 16.92
C ALA A 92 -1.78 13.20 15.91
N ASP A 93 -2.18 14.39 15.48
CA ASP A 93 -3.25 14.54 14.49
C ASP A 93 -2.67 14.79 13.10
N ILE A 94 -3.06 13.97 12.13
CA ILE A 94 -2.78 14.20 10.71
C ILE A 94 -4.13 14.39 10.03
N PRO A 95 -4.50 15.63 9.68
CA PRO A 95 -5.79 15.90 9.06
C PRO A 95 -5.90 15.23 7.69
N ALA A 96 -7.09 14.74 7.37
CA ALA A 96 -7.43 14.12 6.08
C ALA A 96 -6.49 12.94 5.71
N ALA A 97 -6.07 12.12 6.69
CA ALA A 97 -5.13 11.01 6.49
C ALA A 97 -5.60 10.05 5.38
N GLU A 98 -6.87 9.66 5.35
CA GLU A 98 -7.46 8.79 4.32
C GLU A 98 -7.35 9.38 2.91
N LEU A 99 -7.60 10.69 2.76
CA LEU A 99 -7.42 11.39 1.49
C LEU A 99 -5.95 11.37 1.06
N LEU A 100 -5.03 11.60 1.98
CA LEU A 100 -3.59 11.56 1.71
C LEU A 100 -3.11 10.15 1.34
N VAL A 101 -3.65 9.09 1.96
CA VAL A 101 -3.41 7.69 1.59
C VAL A 101 -3.82 7.45 0.13
N GLY A 102 -5.05 7.82 -0.23
CA GLY A 102 -5.53 7.65 -1.60
C GLY A 102 -4.70 8.44 -2.62
N LEU A 103 -4.43 9.72 -2.36
CA LEU A 103 -3.64 10.58 -3.24
C LEU A 103 -2.20 10.07 -3.42
N SER A 104 -1.56 9.63 -2.35
CA SER A 104 -0.19 9.11 -2.41
C SER A 104 -0.12 7.78 -3.16
N THR A 105 -1.11 6.89 -2.99
CA THR A 105 -1.23 5.66 -3.78
C THR A 105 -1.42 5.97 -5.27
N ALA A 106 -2.29 6.94 -5.60
CA ALA A 106 -2.48 7.39 -6.98
C ALA A 106 -1.19 7.97 -7.59
N ALA A 107 -0.45 8.77 -6.81
CA ALA A 107 0.84 9.32 -7.23
C ALA A 107 1.88 8.23 -7.51
N ILE A 108 2.00 7.20 -6.65
CA ILE A 108 2.86 6.04 -6.89
C ILE A 108 2.48 5.34 -8.21
N GLY A 109 1.20 5.10 -8.45
CA GLY A 109 0.71 4.51 -9.70
C GLY A 109 1.04 5.36 -10.92
N LEU A 110 0.85 6.67 -10.85
CA LEU A 110 1.19 7.62 -11.91
C LEU A 110 2.69 7.59 -12.24
N LEU A 111 3.56 7.58 -11.23
CA LEU A 111 5.00 7.49 -11.41
C LEU A 111 5.40 6.22 -12.19
N ILE A 112 4.77 5.09 -11.88
CA ILE A 112 5.01 3.82 -12.59
C ILE A 112 4.57 3.93 -14.06
N VAL A 113 3.42 4.56 -14.34
CA VAL A 113 2.91 4.77 -15.72
C VAL A 113 3.86 5.65 -16.52
N LEU A 114 4.31 6.75 -15.94
CA LEU A 114 5.21 7.71 -16.61
C LEU A 114 6.60 7.13 -16.85
N ARG A 115 7.06 6.20 -16.01
CA ARG A 115 8.39 5.59 -16.10
C ARG A 115 9.52 6.61 -16.23
N SER A 116 9.34 7.80 -15.66
CA SER A 116 10.37 8.83 -15.65
C SER A 116 11.54 8.38 -14.79
N GLY A 117 12.76 8.63 -15.24
CA GLY A 117 14.00 8.23 -14.56
C GLY A 117 14.20 9.00 -13.25
N PHE A 118 13.50 8.61 -12.20
CA PHE A 118 13.64 9.24 -10.89
C PHE A 118 14.95 8.82 -10.22
N GLY A 119 15.61 9.78 -9.58
CA GLY A 119 16.73 9.50 -8.70
C GLY A 119 16.28 8.74 -7.45
N VAL A 120 17.22 8.05 -6.82
CA VAL A 120 16.95 7.28 -5.59
C VAL A 120 16.47 8.20 -4.46
N LEU A 121 17.09 9.36 -4.29
CA LEU A 121 16.78 10.27 -3.19
C LEU A 121 15.35 10.85 -3.26
N PRO A 122 14.87 11.40 -4.39
CA PRO A 122 13.48 11.85 -4.50
C PRO A 122 12.47 10.74 -4.22
N VAL A 123 12.72 9.52 -4.69
CA VAL A 123 11.85 8.37 -4.44
C VAL A 123 11.88 7.95 -2.96
N ALA A 124 13.04 7.94 -2.33
CA ALA A 124 13.14 7.62 -0.91
C ALA A 124 12.40 8.65 -0.03
N ILE A 125 12.48 9.94 -0.37
CA ILE A 125 11.72 11.00 0.30
C ILE A 125 10.22 10.80 0.10
N LEU A 126 9.77 10.58 -1.14
CA LEU A 126 8.37 10.30 -1.42
C LEU A 126 7.88 9.10 -0.63
N PHE A 127 8.64 8.01 -0.60
CA PHE A 127 8.28 6.80 0.12
C PHE A 127 8.28 6.98 1.63
N ALA A 128 9.19 7.79 2.18
CA ALA A 128 9.15 8.13 3.59
C ALA A 128 7.88 8.92 3.95
N LEU A 129 7.50 9.89 3.14
CA LEU A 129 6.27 10.68 3.36
C LEU A 129 5.01 9.84 3.19
N THR A 130 4.92 9.08 2.10
CA THR A 130 3.76 8.20 1.86
C THR A 130 3.68 7.10 2.91
N GLY A 131 4.80 6.47 3.26
CA GLY A 131 4.85 5.47 4.31
C GLY A 131 4.35 6.00 5.65
N LEU A 132 4.75 7.21 6.02
CA LEU A 132 4.31 7.84 7.28
C LEU A 132 2.79 8.02 7.31
N VAL A 133 2.18 8.52 6.22
CA VAL A 133 0.73 8.73 6.13
C VAL A 133 -0.02 7.39 6.13
N HIS A 134 0.45 6.40 5.35
CA HIS A 134 -0.15 5.06 5.35
C HIS A 134 -0.05 4.40 6.72
N GLY A 135 1.10 4.51 7.38
CA GLY A 135 1.29 3.99 8.74
C GLY A 135 0.38 4.66 9.75
N TYR A 136 0.19 5.97 9.62
CA TYR A 136 -0.74 6.71 10.47
C TYR A 136 -2.17 6.15 10.36
N ALA A 137 -2.69 5.96 9.16
CA ALA A 137 -4.01 5.36 8.94
C ALA A 137 -4.09 3.93 9.49
N LEU A 138 -3.06 3.10 9.26
CA LEU A 138 -2.97 1.74 9.83
C LEU A 138 -2.93 1.72 11.37
N GLY A 139 -2.49 2.82 11.99
CA GLY A 139 -2.44 2.98 13.44
C GLY A 139 -3.80 3.00 14.12
N GLU A 140 -4.87 3.39 13.41
CA GLU A 140 -6.23 3.48 13.95
C GLU A 140 -6.69 2.19 14.63
N SER A 141 -6.39 1.05 14.04
CA SER A 141 -6.80 -0.27 14.54
C SER A 141 -6.09 -0.75 15.81
N ILE A 142 -5.04 -0.06 16.24
CA ILE A 142 -4.19 -0.48 17.37
C ILE A 142 -4.06 0.58 18.47
N VAL A 143 -4.64 1.76 18.29
CA VAL A 143 -4.65 2.82 19.31
C VAL A 143 -5.33 2.33 20.59
N GLY A 144 -4.62 2.45 21.72
CA GLY A 144 -5.11 2.01 23.02
C GLY A 144 -4.85 0.54 23.35
N ALA A 145 -4.21 -0.21 22.46
CA ALA A 145 -3.75 -1.57 22.77
C ALA A 145 -2.58 -1.54 23.76
N GLU A 146 -2.42 -2.62 24.53
CA GLU A 146 -1.28 -2.81 25.39
C GLU A 146 0.02 -3.02 24.60
N ASN A 147 1.17 -2.89 25.25
CA ASN A 147 2.48 -2.97 24.60
C ASN A 147 2.73 -4.30 23.88
N THR A 148 2.26 -5.43 24.43
CA THR A 148 2.46 -6.75 23.82
C THR A 148 1.74 -6.91 22.47
N PRO A 149 0.41 -6.67 22.36
CA PRO A 149 -0.26 -6.69 21.05
C PRO A 149 0.22 -5.60 20.12
N LEU A 150 0.58 -4.40 20.61
CA LEU A 150 1.15 -3.34 19.78
C LEU A 150 2.49 -3.78 19.15
N GLY A 151 3.42 -4.30 19.92
CA GLY A 151 4.69 -4.82 19.40
C GLY A 151 4.51 -5.94 18.38
N ALA A 152 3.57 -6.86 18.64
CA ALA A 152 3.22 -7.94 17.73
C ALA A 152 2.59 -7.41 16.43
N TYR A 153 1.73 -6.39 16.50
CA TYR A 153 1.13 -5.71 15.35
C TYR A 153 2.21 -5.08 14.46
N LEU A 154 3.14 -4.33 15.04
CA LEU A 154 4.24 -3.71 14.30
C LEU A 154 5.14 -4.75 13.63
N ALA A 155 5.43 -5.86 14.31
CA ALA A 155 6.19 -6.96 13.73
C ALA A 155 5.44 -7.60 12.55
N GLY A 156 4.14 -7.85 12.69
CA GLY A 156 3.27 -8.37 11.62
C GLY A 156 3.25 -7.45 10.42
N LEU A 157 3.05 -6.14 10.63
CA LEU A 157 3.10 -5.12 9.59
C LEU A 157 4.43 -5.16 8.83
N LEU A 158 5.55 -5.11 9.56
CA LEU A 158 6.88 -5.09 8.94
C LEU A 158 7.12 -6.33 8.08
N VAL A 159 6.75 -7.51 8.56
CA VAL A 159 6.91 -8.77 7.84
C VAL A 159 6.08 -8.78 6.56
N ILE A 160 4.78 -8.52 6.65
CA ILE A 160 3.90 -8.65 5.48
C ILE A 160 4.19 -7.60 4.41
N GLN A 161 4.44 -6.37 4.80
CA GLN A 161 4.80 -5.30 3.86
C GLN A 161 6.11 -5.60 3.12
N SER A 162 7.11 -6.09 3.85
CA SER A 162 8.39 -6.48 3.27
C SER A 162 8.21 -7.63 2.27
N LEU A 163 7.40 -8.63 2.60
CA LEU A 163 7.11 -9.76 1.72
C LEU A 163 6.36 -9.33 0.46
N ILE A 164 5.33 -8.49 0.59
CA ILE A 164 4.56 -7.99 -0.56
C ILE A 164 5.45 -7.15 -1.47
N ALA A 165 6.22 -6.21 -0.91
CA ALA A 165 7.11 -5.36 -1.69
C ALA A 165 8.24 -6.17 -2.35
N ALA A 166 8.83 -7.16 -1.67
CA ALA A 166 9.83 -8.05 -2.24
C ALA A 166 9.25 -8.90 -3.37
N GLY A 167 8.05 -9.42 -3.21
CA GLY A 167 7.32 -10.16 -4.24
C GLY A 167 7.07 -9.31 -5.48
N ALA A 168 6.58 -8.07 -5.30
CA ALA A 168 6.35 -7.12 -6.39
C ALA A 168 7.67 -6.72 -7.09
N PHE A 169 8.73 -6.50 -6.33
CA PHE A 169 10.08 -6.26 -6.86
C PHE A 169 10.55 -7.44 -7.73
N ALA A 170 10.50 -8.67 -7.21
CA ALA A 170 10.93 -9.86 -7.92
C ALA A 170 10.08 -10.12 -9.18
N ALA A 171 8.75 -9.99 -9.08
CA ALA A 171 7.84 -10.12 -10.20
C ALA A 171 8.14 -9.08 -11.29
N THR A 172 8.38 -7.82 -10.93
CA THR A 172 8.75 -6.77 -11.88
C THR A 172 10.06 -7.08 -12.59
N ARG A 173 11.08 -7.53 -11.88
CA ARG A 173 12.36 -7.95 -12.47
C ARG A 173 12.19 -9.14 -13.43
N PHE A 174 11.40 -10.13 -13.04
CA PHE A 174 11.11 -11.30 -13.87
C PHE A 174 10.36 -10.90 -15.15
N VAL A 175 9.32 -10.06 -15.05
CA VAL A 175 8.55 -9.61 -16.22
C VAL A 175 9.42 -8.74 -17.15
N ALA A 176 10.25 -7.87 -16.60
CA ALA A 176 11.18 -7.04 -17.38
C ALA A 176 12.19 -7.89 -18.18
N ALA A 177 12.60 -9.04 -17.66
CA ALA A 177 13.50 -9.96 -18.33
C ALA A 177 12.86 -10.70 -19.54
N ARG A 178 11.51 -10.71 -19.64
CA ARG A 178 10.76 -11.35 -20.74
C ARG A 178 10.72 -10.55 -22.04
N GLY A 179 11.33 -9.38 -22.07
CA GLY A 179 11.40 -8.50 -23.24
C GLY A 179 10.88 -7.10 -22.99
N VAL A 180 11.47 -6.11 -23.65
CA VAL A 180 11.25 -4.68 -23.35
C VAL A 180 9.80 -4.27 -23.57
N SER A 181 9.15 -4.70 -24.66
CA SER A 181 7.77 -4.29 -24.96
C SER A 181 6.76 -4.92 -23.99
N PHE A 182 6.88 -6.23 -23.72
CA PHE A 182 6.00 -6.94 -22.79
C PHE A 182 6.16 -6.40 -21.35
N GLY A 183 7.41 -6.28 -20.88
CA GLY A 183 7.70 -5.73 -19.56
C GLY A 183 7.21 -4.29 -19.40
N SER A 184 7.33 -3.47 -20.46
CA SER A 184 6.83 -2.10 -20.45
C SER A 184 5.31 -2.02 -20.33
N VAL A 185 4.56 -2.81 -21.09
CA VAL A 185 3.11 -2.84 -21.03
C VAL A 185 2.62 -3.36 -19.68
N ALA A 186 3.15 -4.49 -19.20
CA ALA A 186 2.74 -5.08 -17.94
C ALA A 186 2.94 -4.13 -16.75
N VAL A 187 4.11 -3.48 -16.68
CA VAL A 187 4.42 -2.53 -15.60
C VAL A 187 3.53 -1.30 -15.68
N ARG A 188 3.28 -0.73 -16.87
CA ARG A 188 2.36 0.42 -17.00
C ARG A 188 0.93 0.06 -16.64
N THR A 189 0.46 -1.13 -17.01
CA THR A 189 -0.87 -1.61 -16.64
C THR A 189 -1.01 -1.76 -15.13
N ALA A 190 0.02 -2.31 -14.45
CA ALA A 190 0.05 -2.37 -13.01
C ALA A 190 0.02 -0.97 -12.37
N GLY A 191 0.82 -0.03 -12.90
CA GLY A 191 0.81 1.37 -12.45
C GLY A 191 -0.55 2.04 -12.62
N ALA A 192 -1.21 1.82 -13.77
CA ALA A 192 -2.55 2.36 -14.02
C ALA A 192 -3.58 1.76 -13.03
N ALA A 193 -3.51 0.48 -12.73
CA ALA A 193 -4.38 -0.15 -11.74
C ALA A 193 -4.17 0.46 -10.34
N ILE A 194 -2.91 0.63 -9.90
CA ILE A 194 -2.57 1.27 -8.64
C ILE A 194 -3.09 2.71 -8.59
N MET A 195 -2.92 3.47 -9.68
CA MET A 195 -3.42 4.84 -9.79
C MET A 195 -4.95 4.91 -9.64
N LEU A 196 -5.68 3.97 -10.26
CA LEU A 196 -7.13 3.90 -10.17
C LEU A 196 -7.60 3.54 -8.75
N VAL A 197 -6.95 2.59 -8.09
CA VAL A 197 -7.25 2.24 -6.69
C VAL A 197 -7.05 3.44 -5.78
N GLY A 198 -5.91 4.12 -5.88
CA GLY A 198 -5.64 5.31 -5.07
C GLY A 198 -6.58 6.48 -5.39
N GLY A 199 -6.91 6.68 -6.67
CA GLY A 199 -7.87 7.71 -7.08
C GLY A 199 -9.27 7.45 -6.55
N ALA A 200 -9.72 6.19 -6.57
CA ALA A 200 -11.01 5.80 -6.00
C ALA A 200 -11.04 6.02 -4.48
N ALA A 201 -9.98 5.58 -3.76
CA ALA A 201 -9.87 5.80 -2.32
C ALA A 201 -9.88 7.29 -1.96
N ALA A 202 -9.15 8.12 -2.71
CA ALA A 202 -9.15 9.57 -2.51
C ALA A 202 -10.53 10.20 -2.77
N ALA A 203 -11.24 9.77 -3.82
CA ALA A 203 -12.57 10.26 -4.13
C ALA A 203 -13.59 9.90 -3.04
N MET A 204 -13.52 8.69 -2.49
CA MET A 204 -14.35 8.25 -1.36
C MET A 204 -14.05 9.07 -0.10
N ALA A 205 -12.78 9.24 0.25
CA ALA A 205 -12.37 10.04 1.40
C ALA A 205 -12.76 11.53 1.27
N ALA A 206 -12.86 12.05 0.05
CA ALA A 206 -13.34 13.41 -0.23
C ALA A 206 -14.89 13.52 -0.29
N GLY A 207 -15.64 12.43 -0.13
CA GLY A 207 -17.10 12.41 -0.27
C GLY A 207 -17.61 12.61 -1.70
N LEU A 208 -16.75 12.37 -2.72
CA LEU A 208 -17.09 12.53 -4.13
C LEU A 208 -17.64 11.24 -4.77
N ALA A 209 -17.48 10.12 -4.08
CA ALA A 209 -17.97 8.81 -4.51
C ALA A 209 -18.58 8.12 -3.27
N GLY A 210 -19.85 7.83 -3.33
CA GLY A 210 -20.61 7.14 -2.29
C GLY A 210 -21.91 6.63 -2.86
#